data_43046e703389861b4f5d18264e0799a6
#
_entry.id   43046e703389861b4f5d18264e0799a6
#
_cell.length_a   1.000
_cell.length_b   1.000
_cell.length_c   1.000
_cell.angle_alpha   90.00
_cell.angle_beta   90.00
_cell.angle_gamma   90.00
#
_symmetry.space_group_name_H-M   'P 1'
#
loop_
_entity.id
_entity.type
_entity.pdbx_description
1 polymer ?
#
loop_
_entity_poly.entity_id
_entity_poly.type
_entity_poly.pdbx_seq_one_letter_code
_entity_poly.pdbx_strand_id
1 'polypeptide(L)'
;MKKLLFLFLVISALGFSQELEWDKSKSFDVVFDVDNVYTSDGVNWEVTISGQAGPYGMGYGTITFKNFATDSQQSDYNGYFWTQVGDKTFRGSTNGLWKKEGNKFITYAYDNDIVGGIINLAVGDWDFVTKKASFTVAPLK
;
A
#
# COMPACT_ATOMS: atom_id res chain seq x y z
N MET A 1 -34.36 35.17 -19.78
CA MET A 1 -34.18 33.71 -19.62
C MET A 1 -32.87 33.17 -20.21
N LYS A 2 -32.40 33.60 -21.40
CA LYS A 2 -31.14 33.12 -21.99
C LYS A 2 -29.85 33.41 -21.15
N LYS A 3 -29.81 34.53 -20.41
CA LYS A 3 -28.64 34.90 -19.57
C LYS A 3 -28.53 34.07 -18.29
N LEU A 4 -29.64 33.57 -17.76
CA LEU A 4 -29.67 32.71 -16.58
C LEU A 4 -29.16 31.29 -16.90
N LEU A 5 -29.48 30.79 -18.11
CA LEU A 5 -29.02 29.49 -18.59
C LEU A 5 -27.48 29.43 -18.74
N PHE A 6 -26.89 30.57 -19.18
CA PHE A 6 -25.44 30.66 -19.33
C PHE A 6 -24.68 30.64 -17.98
N LEU A 7 -25.29 31.23 -16.94
CA LEU A 7 -24.75 31.23 -15.59
C LEU A 7 -24.75 29.81 -14.99
N PHE A 8 -25.77 29.02 -15.24
CA PHE A 8 -25.84 27.62 -14.81
C PHE A 8 -24.79 26.73 -15.51
N LEU A 9 -24.51 26.98 -16.78
CA LEU A 9 -23.51 26.25 -17.54
C LEU A 9 -22.07 26.55 -17.06
N VAL A 10 -21.79 27.75 -16.58
CA VAL A 10 -20.48 28.15 -16.07
C VAL A 10 -20.24 27.55 -14.67
N ILE A 11 -21.27 27.42 -13.84
CA ILE A 11 -21.17 26.83 -12.50
C ILE A 11 -20.93 25.32 -12.59
N SER A 12 -21.50 24.63 -13.56
CA SER A 12 -21.26 23.19 -13.78
C SER A 12 -19.84 22.88 -14.30
N ALA A 13 -19.16 23.86 -14.89
CA ALA A 13 -17.76 23.71 -15.33
C ALA A 13 -16.74 23.86 -14.17
N LEU A 14 -17.17 24.32 -13.00
CA LEU A 14 -16.37 24.36 -11.77
C LEU A 14 -16.54 23.07 -10.93
N GLY A 15 -16.82 21.96 -11.57
CA GLY A 15 -16.75 20.65 -10.95
C GLY A 15 -15.35 20.45 -10.39
N PHE A 16 -15.22 20.51 -9.08
CA PHE A 16 -13.99 20.15 -8.39
C PHE A 16 -13.73 18.68 -8.68
N SER A 17 -12.87 18.40 -9.65
CA SER A 17 -12.29 17.09 -9.80
C SER A 17 -11.37 16.89 -8.59
N GLN A 18 -11.78 16.07 -7.65
CA GLN A 18 -10.86 15.59 -6.62
C GLN A 18 -9.89 14.62 -7.32
N GLU A 19 -8.71 15.12 -7.64
CA GLU A 19 -7.63 14.26 -8.09
C GLU A 19 -6.97 13.61 -6.87
N LEU A 20 -6.74 12.31 -6.98
CA LEU A 20 -5.97 11.57 -5.99
C LEU A 20 -4.49 11.98 -6.15
N GLU A 21 -4.03 12.84 -5.27
CA GLU A 21 -2.64 13.30 -5.29
C GLU A 21 -1.85 12.73 -4.11
N TRP A 22 -0.68 12.20 -4.40
CA TRP A 22 0.31 11.83 -3.40
C TRP A 22 1.49 12.80 -3.40
N ASP A 23 2.08 13.02 -2.24
CA ASP A 23 3.22 13.91 -2.09
C ASP A 23 4.53 13.18 -2.44
N LYS A 24 4.88 13.20 -3.72
CA LYS A 24 6.12 12.57 -4.20
C LYS A 24 7.39 13.17 -3.58
N SER A 25 7.33 14.42 -3.09
CA SER A 25 8.48 15.07 -2.46
C SER A 25 8.81 14.48 -1.08
N LYS A 26 7.83 13.79 -0.47
CA LYS A 26 7.95 13.09 0.82
C LYS A 26 7.98 11.57 0.66
N SER A 27 8.12 11.08 -0.58
CA SER A 27 8.26 9.65 -0.79
C SER A 27 9.58 9.12 -0.23
N PHE A 28 9.55 7.88 0.23
CA PHE A 28 10.72 7.16 0.69
C PHE A 28 10.65 5.70 0.26
N ASP A 29 11.82 5.09 0.10
CA ASP A 29 11.95 3.69 -0.25
C ASP A 29 12.32 2.87 0.98
N VAL A 30 11.76 1.66 1.07
CA VAL A 30 12.04 0.70 2.13
C VAL A 30 12.25 -0.69 1.54
N VAL A 31 13.06 -1.49 2.21
CA VAL A 31 13.28 -2.89 1.85
C VAL A 31 13.12 -3.73 3.10
N PHE A 32 12.21 -4.71 3.02
CA PHE A 32 11.97 -5.69 4.05
C PHE A 32 12.52 -7.05 3.65
N ASP A 33 12.93 -7.82 4.64
CA ASP A 33 13.15 -9.26 4.52
C ASP A 33 11.82 -9.99 4.58
N VAL A 34 11.64 -11.00 3.74
CA VAL A 34 10.55 -11.97 3.85
C VAL A 34 11.00 -13.05 4.83
N ASP A 35 10.47 -13.01 6.04
CA ASP A 35 10.87 -13.89 7.13
C ASP A 35 10.23 -15.27 7.03
N ASN A 36 8.92 -15.29 6.69
CA ASN A 36 8.16 -16.52 6.57
C ASN A 36 7.03 -16.40 5.55
N VAL A 37 6.67 -17.52 4.95
CA VAL A 37 5.54 -17.65 4.00
C VAL A 37 4.80 -18.92 4.33
N TYR A 38 3.51 -18.85 4.67
CA TYR A 38 2.70 -19.99 5.03
C TYR A 38 1.24 -19.87 4.58
N THR A 39 0.53 -20.97 4.57
CA THR A 39 -0.91 -21.03 4.29
C THR A 39 -1.57 -22.02 5.22
N SER A 40 -2.81 -21.72 5.62
CA SER A 40 -3.67 -22.64 6.40
C SER A 40 -4.75 -23.29 5.53
N ASP A 41 -5.04 -22.73 4.36
CA ASP A 41 -6.13 -23.18 3.48
C ASP A 41 -5.66 -23.61 2.07
N GLY A 42 -4.36 -23.44 1.78
CA GLY A 42 -3.78 -23.77 0.47
C GLY A 42 -4.12 -22.77 -0.65
N VAL A 43 -4.87 -21.72 -0.37
CA VAL A 43 -5.35 -20.72 -1.34
C VAL A 43 -4.81 -19.34 -1.03
N ASN A 44 -5.00 -18.89 0.21
CA ASN A 44 -4.48 -17.62 0.71
C ASN A 44 -3.13 -17.86 1.37
N TRP A 45 -2.20 -16.93 1.15
CA TRP A 45 -0.87 -17.06 1.72
C TRP A 45 -0.56 -15.87 2.62
N GLU A 46 -0.07 -16.18 3.81
CA GLU A 46 0.38 -15.20 4.77
C GLU A 46 1.90 -15.09 4.73
N VAL A 47 2.37 -13.85 4.70
CA VAL A 47 3.79 -13.50 4.60
C VAL A 47 4.14 -12.59 5.76
N THR A 48 5.14 -12.96 6.54
CA THR A 48 5.71 -12.08 7.56
C THR A 48 6.96 -11.41 7.02
N ILE A 49 7.09 -10.13 7.33
CA ILE A 49 8.21 -9.29 6.90
C ILE A 49 8.78 -8.50 8.07
N SER A 50 10.09 -8.22 8.01
CA SER A 50 10.75 -7.31 8.94
C SER A 50 11.82 -6.49 8.24
N GLY A 51 12.10 -5.28 8.75
CA GLY A 51 13.13 -4.41 8.18
C GLY A 51 13.01 -2.95 8.60
N GLN A 52 13.88 -2.11 8.08
CA GLN A 52 13.85 -0.68 8.33
C GLN A 52 12.75 -0.02 7.50
N ALA A 53 11.76 0.54 8.17
CA ALA A 53 10.60 1.20 7.58
C ALA A 53 10.82 2.72 7.39
N GLY A 54 11.98 3.12 6.90
CA GLY A 54 12.33 4.52 6.66
C GLY A 54 12.22 5.36 7.95
N PRO A 55 11.44 6.44 7.93
CA PRO A 55 11.31 7.33 9.09
C PRO A 55 10.60 6.70 10.30
N TYR A 56 9.97 5.53 10.12
CA TYR A 56 9.23 4.82 11.15
C TYR A 56 10.08 3.81 11.95
N GLY A 57 11.37 3.67 11.60
CA GLY A 57 12.31 2.77 12.28
C GLY A 57 12.14 1.31 11.92
N MET A 58 12.41 0.41 12.86
CA MET A 58 12.28 -1.04 12.63
C MET A 58 10.81 -1.42 12.54
N GLY A 59 10.45 -2.09 11.45
CA GLY A 59 9.08 -2.49 11.13
C GLY A 59 8.91 -4.00 11.04
N TYR A 60 7.70 -4.44 11.37
CA TYR A 60 7.24 -5.83 11.27
C TYR A 60 5.85 -5.83 10.66
N GLY A 61 5.62 -6.73 9.73
CA GLY A 61 4.33 -6.84 9.06
C GLY A 61 3.88 -8.29 8.88
N THR A 62 2.57 -8.48 8.86
CA THR A 62 1.92 -9.72 8.42
C THR A 62 0.96 -9.38 7.30
N ILE A 63 1.20 -9.94 6.15
CA ILE A 63 0.52 -9.62 4.90
C ILE A 63 -0.16 -10.86 4.36
N THR A 64 -1.39 -10.72 3.91
CA THR A 64 -2.14 -11.79 3.26
C THR A 64 -2.29 -11.50 1.77
N PHE A 65 -1.80 -12.42 0.95
CA PHE A 65 -2.06 -12.49 -0.48
C PHE A 65 -3.26 -13.41 -0.71
N LYS A 66 -4.41 -12.85 -1.09
CA LYS A 66 -5.63 -13.61 -1.36
C LYS A 66 -5.52 -14.32 -2.70
N ASN A 67 -6.07 -15.56 -2.77
CA ASN A 67 -6.08 -16.39 -3.98
C ASN A 67 -4.70 -16.60 -4.63
N PHE A 68 -3.62 -16.57 -3.83
CA PHE A 68 -2.25 -16.61 -4.34
C PHE A 68 -1.86 -17.97 -4.96
N ALA A 69 -2.43 -19.05 -4.45
CA ALA A 69 -2.18 -20.41 -4.94
C ALA A 69 -3.11 -20.86 -6.08
N THR A 70 -3.89 -19.96 -6.63
CA THR A 70 -4.75 -20.20 -7.79
C THR A 70 -4.07 -19.74 -9.08
N ASP A 71 -4.71 -19.97 -10.24
CA ASP A 71 -4.24 -19.44 -11.52
C ASP A 71 -4.49 -17.93 -11.68
N SER A 72 -4.82 -17.24 -10.59
CA SER A 72 -5.06 -15.80 -10.56
C SER A 72 -3.79 -15.03 -10.90
N GLN A 73 -3.92 -14.04 -11.78
CA GLN A 73 -2.83 -13.13 -12.10
C GLN A 73 -2.82 -11.90 -11.19
N GLN A 74 -3.92 -11.67 -10.45
CA GLN A 74 -4.11 -10.58 -9.48
C GLN A 74 -5.21 -10.92 -8.50
N SER A 75 -5.14 -10.38 -7.30
CA SER A 75 -6.21 -10.46 -6.30
C SER A 75 -5.95 -9.48 -5.17
N ASP A 76 -6.74 -9.59 -4.10
CA ASP A 76 -6.64 -8.72 -2.94
C ASP A 76 -5.34 -8.95 -2.15
N TYR A 77 -4.89 -7.88 -1.52
CA TYR A 77 -3.72 -7.80 -0.67
C TYR A 77 -4.09 -7.00 0.57
N ASN A 78 -3.86 -7.55 1.75
CA ASN A 78 -4.13 -6.86 2.99
C ASN A 78 -3.18 -7.30 4.10
N GLY A 79 -3.02 -6.47 5.12
CA GLY A 79 -2.17 -6.82 6.25
C GLY A 79 -2.16 -5.79 7.35
N TYR A 80 -1.34 -6.09 8.34
CA TYR A 80 -1.08 -5.22 9.48
C TYR A 80 0.41 -5.08 9.69
N PHE A 81 0.80 -3.92 10.17
CA PHE A 81 2.19 -3.65 10.53
C PHE A 81 2.27 -2.86 11.82
N TRP A 82 3.40 -2.98 12.47
CA TRP A 82 3.83 -2.07 13.52
C TRP A 82 5.31 -1.75 13.34
N THR A 83 5.69 -0.56 13.78
CA THR A 83 7.07 -0.09 13.69
C THR A 83 7.48 0.55 15.00
N GLN A 84 8.77 0.63 15.25
CA GLN A 84 9.31 1.27 16.44
C GLN A 84 10.57 2.07 16.10
N VAL A 85 10.61 3.29 16.61
CA VAL A 85 11.80 4.15 16.62
C VAL A 85 11.96 4.75 18.02
N GLY A 86 13.03 4.39 18.73
CA GLY A 86 13.19 4.73 20.14
C GLY A 86 12.00 4.22 20.96
N ASP A 87 11.37 5.10 21.73
CA ASP A 87 10.19 4.80 22.57
C ASP A 87 8.86 4.92 21.84
N LYS A 88 8.87 5.34 20.55
CA LYS A 88 7.66 5.53 19.77
C LYS A 88 7.33 4.30 18.96
N THR A 89 6.08 3.87 19.03
CA THR A 89 5.52 2.81 18.21
C THR A 89 4.41 3.36 17.31
N PHE A 90 4.37 2.86 16.07
CA PHE A 90 3.32 3.14 15.10
C PHE A 90 2.65 1.83 14.74
N ARG A 91 1.37 1.89 14.42
CA ARG A 91 0.57 0.73 14.01
C ARG A 91 -0.28 1.13 12.82
N GLY A 92 -0.42 0.22 11.90
CA GLY A 92 -1.22 0.46 10.73
C GLY A 92 -1.73 -0.80 10.06
N SER A 93 -2.50 -0.57 9.02
CA SER A 93 -2.98 -1.60 8.11
C SER A 93 -2.65 -1.22 6.68
N THR A 94 -2.47 -2.22 5.84
CA THR A 94 -2.32 -2.08 4.41
C THR A 94 -3.45 -2.81 3.71
N ASN A 95 -3.98 -2.22 2.63
CA ASN A 95 -5.04 -2.81 1.83
C ASN A 95 -4.86 -2.41 0.38
N GLY A 96 -5.00 -3.35 -0.52
CA GLY A 96 -4.83 -3.11 -1.95
C GLY A 96 -4.93 -4.37 -2.79
N LEU A 97 -4.19 -4.39 -3.87
CA LEU A 97 -4.15 -5.48 -4.83
C LEU A 97 -2.71 -5.96 -5.04
N TRP A 98 -2.55 -7.24 -5.28
CA TRP A 98 -1.33 -7.80 -5.85
C TRP A 98 -1.55 -8.19 -7.32
N LYS A 99 -0.50 -8.12 -8.11
CA LYS A 99 -0.46 -8.53 -9.50
C LYS A 99 0.84 -9.27 -9.79
N LYS A 100 0.74 -10.37 -10.53
CA LYS A 100 1.92 -11.12 -10.98
C LYS A 100 2.52 -10.46 -12.21
N GLU A 101 3.82 -10.21 -12.18
CA GLU A 101 4.61 -9.68 -13.30
C GLU A 101 5.88 -10.51 -13.48
N GLY A 102 5.82 -11.49 -14.40
CA GLY A 102 6.91 -12.44 -14.60
C GLY A 102 7.10 -13.34 -13.37
N ASN A 103 8.28 -13.26 -12.75
CA ASN A 103 8.64 -13.98 -11.53
C ASN A 103 8.45 -13.18 -10.24
N LYS A 104 7.92 -11.96 -10.34
CA LYS A 104 7.68 -11.04 -9.24
C LYS A 104 6.20 -10.79 -9.02
N PHE A 105 5.89 -10.20 -7.88
CA PHE A 105 4.55 -9.76 -7.51
C PHE A 105 4.60 -8.28 -7.16
N ILE A 106 3.80 -7.49 -7.86
CA ILE A 106 3.68 -6.06 -7.60
C ILE A 106 2.44 -5.82 -6.75
N THR A 107 2.55 -5.01 -5.71
CA THR A 107 1.42 -4.60 -4.88
C THR A 107 1.17 -3.11 -5.00
N TYR A 108 -0.10 -2.74 -5.01
CA TYR A 108 -0.60 -1.37 -5.00
C TYR A 108 -1.54 -1.25 -3.81
N ALA A 109 -1.14 -0.51 -2.81
CA ALA A 109 -1.86 -0.48 -1.54
C ALA A 109 -1.96 0.92 -0.93
N TYR A 110 -2.96 1.06 -0.06
CA TYR A 110 -3.07 2.16 0.88
C TYR A 110 -2.62 1.67 2.24
N ASP A 111 -1.64 2.35 2.81
CA ASP A 111 -1.18 2.13 4.16
C ASP A 111 -1.79 3.18 5.07
N ASN A 112 -2.54 2.72 6.06
CA ASN A 112 -3.16 3.57 7.06
C ASN A 112 -2.32 3.57 8.34
N ASP A 113 -1.62 4.65 8.62
CA ASP A 113 -1.00 4.89 9.92
C ASP A 113 -2.07 5.32 10.93
N ILE A 114 -2.55 4.37 11.71
CA ILE A 114 -3.65 4.57 12.67
C ILE A 114 -3.26 5.55 13.78
N VAL A 115 -1.99 5.60 14.14
CA VAL A 115 -1.48 6.46 15.22
C VAL A 115 -1.21 7.87 14.72
N GLY A 116 -0.57 7.99 13.57
CA GLY A 116 -0.22 9.29 12.96
C GLY A 116 -1.37 9.93 12.19
N GLY A 117 -2.43 9.18 11.87
CA GLY A 117 -3.54 9.67 11.05
C GLY A 117 -3.14 9.98 9.60
N ILE A 118 -2.11 9.31 9.09
CA ILE A 118 -1.58 9.50 7.75
C ILE A 118 -2.00 8.33 6.87
N ILE A 119 -2.48 8.63 5.67
CA ILE A 119 -2.70 7.63 4.63
C ILE A 119 -1.55 7.75 3.63
N ASN A 120 -0.87 6.63 3.40
CA ASN A 120 0.18 6.52 2.39
C ASN A 120 -0.29 5.67 1.22
N LEU A 121 0.23 5.95 0.05
CA LEU A 121 0.22 5.02 -1.07
C LEU A 121 1.53 4.26 -1.09
N ALA A 122 1.46 2.95 -1.19
CA ALA A 122 2.61 2.06 -1.24
C ALA A 122 2.57 1.21 -2.52
N VAL A 123 3.65 1.24 -3.27
CA VAL A 123 3.87 0.32 -4.39
C VAL A 123 5.00 -0.60 -4.02
N GLY A 124 4.72 -1.90 -3.98
CA GLY A 124 5.66 -2.93 -3.55
C GLY A 124 6.09 -3.84 -4.70
N ASP A 125 7.37 -4.21 -4.72
CA ASP A 125 7.96 -5.24 -5.58
C ASP A 125 8.41 -6.40 -4.67
N TRP A 126 7.79 -7.58 -4.84
CA TRP A 126 8.04 -8.75 -4.03
C TRP A 126 8.78 -9.81 -4.83
N ASP A 127 9.94 -10.20 -4.36
CA ASP A 127 10.75 -11.28 -4.89
C ASP A 127 10.90 -12.39 -3.82
N PHE A 128 10.10 -13.42 -3.94
CA PHE A 128 10.13 -14.55 -3.01
C PHE A 128 11.35 -15.46 -3.18
N VAL A 129 12.07 -15.37 -4.29
CA VAL A 129 13.31 -16.13 -4.50
C VAL A 129 14.44 -15.52 -3.69
N THR A 130 14.59 -14.21 -3.77
CA THR A 130 15.59 -13.46 -3.00
C THR A 130 15.13 -13.12 -1.59
N LYS A 131 13.86 -13.40 -1.26
CA LYS A 131 13.22 -13.09 0.02
C LYS A 131 13.27 -11.59 0.37
N LYS A 132 12.95 -10.74 -0.61
CA LYS A 132 12.91 -9.29 -0.43
C LYS A 132 11.57 -8.72 -0.87
N ALA A 133 11.12 -7.72 -0.15
CA ALA A 133 9.99 -6.89 -0.50
C ALA A 133 10.42 -5.42 -0.46
N SER A 134 10.44 -4.77 -1.61
CA SER A 134 10.85 -3.36 -1.75
C SER A 134 9.62 -2.50 -1.99
N PHE A 135 9.49 -1.39 -1.28
CA PHE A 135 8.35 -0.49 -1.44
C PHE A 135 8.81 0.95 -1.65
N THR A 136 8.08 1.64 -2.50
CA THR A 136 8.06 3.11 -2.54
C THR A 136 6.77 3.58 -1.88
N VAL A 137 6.90 4.40 -0.84
CA VAL A 137 5.80 4.88 0.00
C VAL A 137 5.72 6.40 -0.10
N ALA A 138 4.52 6.93 -0.30
CA ALA A 138 4.29 8.38 -0.35
C ALA A 138 2.97 8.75 0.35
N PRO A 139 2.95 9.80 1.18
CA PRO A 139 1.71 10.24 1.80
C PRO A 139 0.74 10.83 0.78
N LEU A 140 -0.56 10.62 1.01
CA LEU A 140 -1.61 11.37 0.34
C LEU A 140 -1.56 12.85 0.76
N LYS A 141 -1.85 13.75 -0.19
CA LYS A 141 -2.03 15.18 0.10
C LYS A 141 -3.42 15.47 0.66
#